data_78c427bf9e871313f121475e51837d13
#
_entry.id   78c427bf9e871313f121475e51837d13
#
_cell.length_a   1.000
_cell.length_b   1.000
_cell.length_c   1.000
_cell.angle_alpha   90.00
_cell.angle_beta   90.00
_cell.angle_gamma   90.00
#
_symmetry.space_group_name_H-M   'P 1'
#
loop_
_entity.id
_entity.type
_entity.pdbx_description
1 polymer ?
#
loop_
_entity_poly.entity_id
_entity_poly.type
_entity_poly.pdbx_seq_one_letter_code
_entity_poly.pdbx_strand_id
1 'polypeptide(L)'
;MLPTWEEAVHGGTGARGGDADGNATGGNVHGGDVHGTEPISFEEAFRAATARVRGIEIDDAAWQEVNLPAHLTVNFRVRSERGAVLEESTSLEYLQRSLAPQTKAAVENVVAGAVAQALDEARARLRRAQPSATSRSTGSNPAPGSPDSAKPTASASATSSSSTTSSAEAAATELASGDALTGWPEVEQGIIPAVIETEGPAGTVRAYPALADRAGKIVLDVVAEPGEQVRVHRGGVIRLLADALALPEGRITSRWDGELALQLAGSPAPSTAALVADLQWAAARNLADRWGAANDASPEELRSGREFEELQAWARDEFEDEVFLIAQGAGKAAAAWAEVEQLVRDNRSVALLATMSDERAHLDALMPADFVRATPAARFWDLPRYLQAAKLRIEKAAVNPAADDSLAWQVQTAAEAVESAREEASYAAFDPGRARVLNHARWLLEELRVSLFAQQLGTKEKVSVKRIQKLLAS
;
A
#
# COMPACT_ATOMS: atom_id res chain seq x y z
N MET A 1 53.66 -3.14 -32.78
CA MET A 1 52.22 -3.21 -32.47
C MET A 1 52.12 -3.45 -30.99
N LEU A 2 51.26 -2.72 -30.30
CA LEU A 2 50.95 -2.98 -28.89
C LEU A 2 49.98 -4.15 -28.83
N PRO A 3 50.03 -5.01 -27.81
CA PRO A 3 49.08 -6.12 -27.63
C PRO A 3 47.66 -5.59 -27.46
N THR A 4 46.68 -6.33 -27.97
CA THR A 4 45.25 -6.04 -27.74
C THR A 4 44.88 -6.35 -26.31
N TRP A 5 43.81 -5.78 -25.81
CA TRP A 5 43.24 -6.05 -24.48
C TRP A 5 42.97 -7.55 -24.25
N GLU A 6 42.43 -8.24 -25.25
CA GLU A 6 42.17 -9.67 -25.20
C GLU A 6 43.43 -10.51 -25.06
N GLU A 7 44.50 -10.13 -25.75
CA GLU A 7 45.82 -10.75 -25.61
C GLU A 7 46.45 -10.50 -24.25
N ALA A 8 46.18 -9.35 -23.64
CA ALA A 8 46.69 -9.02 -22.31
C ALA A 8 46.01 -9.82 -21.19
N VAL A 9 44.66 -9.99 -21.28
CA VAL A 9 43.84 -10.64 -20.25
C VAL A 9 43.83 -12.17 -20.39
N HIS A 10 43.79 -12.71 -21.61
CA HIS A 10 43.64 -14.14 -21.83
C HIS A 10 44.93 -14.90 -22.17
N GLY A 11 46.06 -14.23 -22.27
CA GLY A 11 47.36 -14.84 -22.57
C GLY A 11 48.01 -15.68 -21.46
N GLY A 12 47.29 -15.99 -20.38
CA GLY A 12 47.79 -16.74 -19.21
C GLY A 12 47.48 -18.25 -19.17
N THR A 13 46.75 -18.79 -20.14
CA THR A 13 46.41 -20.23 -20.18
C THR A 13 46.76 -20.83 -21.53
N GLY A 14 48.02 -21.18 -21.73
CA GLY A 14 48.46 -21.90 -22.92
C GLY A 14 49.78 -22.65 -22.70
N ALA A 15 49.69 -23.97 -22.74
CA ALA A 15 50.69 -24.97 -23.00
C ALA A 15 51.36 -25.72 -21.83
N ARG A 16 50.89 -26.94 -21.62
CA ARG A 16 51.70 -28.14 -22.00
C ARG A 16 50.84 -29.39 -21.95
N GLY A 17 50.78 -30.05 -23.10
CA GLY A 17 50.17 -31.37 -23.24
C GLY A 17 51.10 -32.44 -22.66
N GLY A 18 50.52 -33.57 -22.32
CA GLY A 18 51.16 -34.79 -21.89
C GLY A 18 50.09 -35.84 -21.63
N ASP A 19 50.00 -36.79 -22.58
CA ASP A 19 49.18 -37.99 -22.51
C ASP A 19 49.45 -38.83 -21.27
N ALA A 20 48.40 -39.40 -20.70
CA ALA A 20 48.38 -40.83 -20.32
C ALA A 20 47.05 -41.22 -19.61
N ASP A 21 46.58 -42.35 -20.06
CA ASP A 21 45.43 -43.18 -19.62
C ASP A 21 45.32 -43.45 -18.11
N GLY A 22 44.08 -43.70 -17.62
CA GLY A 22 43.87 -44.52 -16.45
C GLY A 22 42.70 -44.23 -15.54
N ASN A 23 41.54 -44.79 -15.88
CA ASN A 23 40.58 -45.49 -15.03
C ASN A 23 40.23 -45.04 -13.61
N ALA A 24 38.92 -44.77 -13.45
CA ALA A 24 38.02 -45.10 -12.33
C ALA A 24 38.42 -44.89 -10.86
N THR A 25 37.65 -44.13 -10.13
CA THR A 25 36.66 -44.55 -9.10
C THR A 25 36.26 -43.34 -8.25
N GLY A 26 35.02 -43.40 -7.79
CA GLY A 26 34.32 -42.31 -7.11
C GLY A 26 34.93 -41.87 -5.77
N GLY A 27 34.63 -40.64 -5.41
CA GLY A 27 34.96 -40.08 -4.13
C GLY A 27 34.37 -38.68 -4.00
N ASN A 28 33.34 -38.60 -3.18
CA ASN A 28 32.65 -37.42 -2.74
C ASN A 28 33.62 -36.48 -2.01
N VAL A 29 33.81 -35.27 -2.44
CA VAL A 29 34.57 -34.25 -1.66
C VAL A 29 33.90 -32.89 -1.76
N HIS A 30 33.62 -32.37 -0.61
CA HIS A 30 33.17 -31.06 -0.17
C HIS A 30 33.63 -29.88 -1.03
N GLY A 31 32.73 -28.86 -1.03
CA GLY A 31 32.95 -27.54 -1.62
C GLY A 31 34.22 -26.88 -1.10
N GLY A 32 35.03 -26.45 -2.03
CA GLY A 32 36.16 -25.57 -1.82
C GLY A 32 35.83 -24.21 -2.41
N ASP A 33 36.05 -23.18 -1.62
CA ASP A 33 35.92 -21.77 -1.94
C ASP A 33 36.59 -21.43 -3.27
N VAL A 34 35.81 -20.96 -4.23
CA VAL A 34 36.34 -20.29 -5.41
C VAL A 34 36.63 -18.86 -4.97
N HIS A 35 37.89 -18.58 -4.60
CA HIS A 35 38.40 -17.22 -4.49
C HIS A 35 38.14 -16.50 -5.81
N GLY A 36 37.18 -15.55 -5.79
CA GLY A 36 36.96 -14.64 -6.89
C GLY A 36 38.23 -13.85 -7.18
N THR A 37 38.80 -14.08 -8.35
CA THR A 37 39.88 -13.24 -8.89
C THR A 37 39.25 -11.86 -9.10
N GLU A 38 39.63 -10.85 -8.33
CA GLU A 38 39.27 -9.47 -8.60
C GLU A 38 39.59 -9.11 -10.05
N PRO A 39 38.75 -8.39 -10.76
CA PRO A 39 39.00 -8.02 -12.14
C PRO A 39 40.25 -7.12 -12.18
N ILE A 40 41.32 -7.63 -12.83
CA ILE A 40 42.59 -6.90 -13.03
C ILE A 40 42.25 -5.58 -13.77
N SER A 41 42.76 -4.45 -13.26
CA SER A 41 42.56 -3.15 -13.90
C SER A 41 43.23 -3.12 -15.28
N PHE A 42 42.72 -2.26 -16.20
CA PHE A 42 43.34 -2.05 -17.51
C PHE A 42 44.83 -1.68 -17.37
N GLU A 43 45.18 -0.86 -16.42
CA GLU A 43 46.53 -0.41 -16.11
C GLU A 43 47.46 -1.57 -15.76
N GLU A 44 47.04 -2.44 -14.84
CA GLU A 44 47.80 -3.61 -14.44
C GLU A 44 47.99 -4.60 -15.60
N ALA A 45 46.91 -4.85 -16.36
CA ALA A 45 46.95 -5.73 -17.52
C ALA A 45 47.87 -5.17 -18.61
N PHE A 46 47.85 -3.87 -18.87
CA PHE A 46 48.67 -3.20 -19.85
C PHE A 46 50.16 -3.20 -19.45
N ARG A 47 50.47 -2.93 -18.19
CA ARG A 47 51.83 -2.99 -17.63
C ARG A 47 52.39 -4.41 -17.74
N ALA A 48 51.63 -5.39 -17.32
CA ALA A 48 52.04 -6.80 -17.41
C ALA A 48 52.29 -7.24 -18.86
N ALA A 49 51.44 -6.82 -19.80
CA ALA A 49 51.59 -7.11 -21.22
C ALA A 49 52.83 -6.40 -21.81
N THR A 50 53.07 -5.15 -21.45
CA THR A 50 54.24 -4.37 -21.94
C THR A 50 55.55 -4.92 -21.43
N ALA A 51 55.61 -5.28 -20.15
CA ALA A 51 56.78 -5.93 -19.55
C ALA A 51 57.07 -7.28 -20.22
N ARG A 52 56.03 -8.09 -20.45
CA ARG A 52 56.13 -9.41 -21.06
C ARG A 52 56.55 -9.36 -22.54
N VAL A 53 55.93 -8.46 -23.33
CA VAL A 53 56.12 -8.45 -24.80
C VAL A 53 57.29 -7.60 -25.24
N ARG A 54 57.61 -6.54 -24.50
CA ARG A 54 58.64 -5.55 -24.86
C ARG A 54 59.79 -5.46 -23.87
N GLY A 55 59.69 -6.08 -22.69
CA GLY A 55 60.66 -5.95 -21.62
C GLY A 55 60.76 -4.55 -21.02
N ILE A 56 59.68 -3.75 -21.17
CA ILE A 56 59.63 -2.39 -20.65
C ILE A 56 58.77 -2.40 -19.36
N GLU A 57 59.38 -2.04 -18.24
CA GLU A 57 58.69 -1.82 -16.98
C GLU A 57 58.23 -0.37 -16.89
N ILE A 58 56.94 -0.17 -16.67
CA ILE A 58 56.30 1.15 -16.50
C ILE A 58 55.99 1.30 -15.01
N ASP A 59 56.67 2.23 -14.34
CA ASP A 59 56.38 2.52 -12.93
C ASP A 59 55.12 3.36 -12.73
N ASP A 60 54.63 3.44 -11.50
CA ASP A 60 53.39 4.16 -11.14
C ASP A 60 53.53 5.66 -11.42
N ALA A 61 54.71 6.25 -11.22
CA ALA A 61 54.94 7.68 -11.45
C ALA A 61 54.90 7.99 -12.94
N ALA A 62 55.54 7.15 -13.79
CA ALA A 62 55.50 7.33 -15.24
C ALA A 62 54.10 7.18 -15.83
N TRP A 63 53.22 6.33 -15.22
CA TRP A 63 51.83 6.18 -15.64
C TRP A 63 50.98 7.40 -15.30
N GLN A 64 51.20 8.02 -14.14
CA GLN A 64 50.45 9.20 -13.67
C GLN A 64 50.91 10.52 -14.30
N GLU A 65 52.18 10.61 -14.74
CA GLU A 65 52.73 11.81 -15.37
C GLU A 65 52.36 11.99 -16.86
N VAL A 66 51.74 10.98 -17.50
CA VAL A 66 51.40 11.05 -18.93
C VAL A 66 50.25 12.04 -19.19
N ASN A 67 50.64 13.24 -19.58
CA ASN A 67 49.68 14.26 -20.05
C ASN A 67 49.50 14.08 -21.58
N LEU A 68 48.45 13.28 -21.95
CA LEU A 68 48.16 13.02 -23.36
C LEU A 68 47.63 14.28 -24.04
N PRO A 69 48.15 14.64 -25.22
CA PRO A 69 47.54 15.73 -26.04
C PRO A 69 46.07 15.44 -26.30
N ALA A 70 45.26 16.49 -26.40
CA ALA A 70 43.79 16.37 -26.53
C ALA A 70 43.32 15.49 -27.71
N HIS A 71 44.10 15.35 -28.76
CA HIS A 71 43.79 14.47 -29.91
C HIS A 71 44.07 12.97 -29.65
N LEU A 72 44.69 12.62 -28.53
CA LEU A 72 44.94 11.25 -28.10
C LEU A 72 44.06 10.85 -26.90
N THR A 73 43.25 11.75 -26.38
CA THR A 73 42.27 11.42 -25.34
C THR A 73 40.98 10.86 -25.94
N VAL A 74 40.48 9.76 -25.35
CA VAL A 74 39.20 9.19 -25.73
C VAL A 74 38.10 10.04 -25.16
N ASN A 75 37.18 10.47 -26.03
CA ASN A 75 36.01 11.19 -25.64
C ASN A 75 34.76 10.31 -25.83
N PHE A 76 34.06 10.04 -24.74
CA PHE A 76 32.84 9.24 -24.73
C PHE A 76 31.65 10.15 -24.97
N ARG A 77 30.77 9.74 -25.88
CA ARG A 77 29.57 10.49 -26.23
C ARG A 77 28.36 9.58 -26.16
N VAL A 78 27.42 9.91 -25.29
CA VAL A 78 26.14 9.19 -25.19
C VAL A 78 25.12 9.87 -26.10
N ARG A 79 24.42 9.05 -26.91
CA ARG A 79 23.40 9.53 -27.83
C ARG A 79 22.07 8.85 -27.50
N SER A 80 20.97 9.59 -27.65
CA SER A 80 19.62 9.04 -27.62
C SER A 80 19.37 8.18 -28.87
N GLU A 81 18.33 7.34 -28.85
CA GLU A 81 17.87 6.58 -30.04
C GLU A 81 17.57 7.47 -31.25
N ARG A 82 17.19 8.73 -31.02
CA ARG A 82 16.95 9.74 -32.06
C ARG A 82 18.21 10.43 -32.54
N GLY A 83 19.39 10.00 -32.07
CA GLY A 83 20.69 10.50 -32.48
C GLY A 83 21.15 11.80 -31.82
N ALA A 84 20.35 12.39 -30.93
CA ALA A 84 20.75 13.57 -30.16
C ALA A 84 21.83 13.22 -29.13
N VAL A 85 22.86 14.06 -29.00
CA VAL A 85 23.90 13.91 -27.99
C VAL A 85 23.29 14.31 -26.64
N LEU A 86 23.29 13.38 -25.68
CA LEU A 86 22.81 13.61 -24.32
C LEU A 86 23.91 14.18 -23.45
N GLU A 87 25.11 13.61 -23.53
CA GLU A 87 26.25 14.06 -22.73
C GLU A 87 27.57 13.59 -23.37
N GLU A 88 28.65 14.31 -23.09
CA GLU A 88 29.99 14.01 -23.61
C GLU A 88 31.04 14.25 -22.54
N SER A 89 31.95 13.31 -22.32
CA SER A 89 33.01 13.42 -21.32
C SER A 89 34.18 12.51 -21.67
N THR A 90 35.37 12.89 -21.20
CA THR A 90 36.56 12.04 -21.25
C THR A 90 36.58 10.95 -20.18
N SER A 91 35.69 11.03 -19.17
CA SER A 91 35.53 10.04 -18.11
C SER A 91 34.24 9.23 -18.31
N LEU A 92 34.38 7.93 -18.55
CA LEU A 92 33.25 6.99 -18.64
C LEU A 92 32.50 6.88 -17.30
N GLU A 93 33.21 6.89 -16.19
CA GLU A 93 32.64 6.85 -14.84
C GLU A 93 31.74 8.08 -14.56
N TYR A 94 32.19 9.25 -15.00
CA TYR A 94 31.38 10.47 -14.87
C TYR A 94 30.08 10.30 -15.64
N LEU A 95 30.12 9.87 -16.92
CA LEU A 95 28.92 9.64 -17.74
C LEU A 95 28.00 8.58 -17.13
N GLN A 96 28.53 7.49 -16.63
CA GLN A 96 27.74 6.47 -15.95
C GLN A 96 27.03 7.01 -14.71
N ARG A 97 27.71 7.82 -13.91
CA ARG A 97 27.17 8.41 -12.68
C ARG A 97 26.15 9.51 -12.97
N SER A 98 26.40 10.36 -13.97
CA SER A 98 25.53 11.46 -14.34
C SER A 98 24.23 10.97 -15.03
N LEU A 99 24.33 9.91 -15.84
CA LEU A 99 23.19 9.34 -16.57
C LEU A 99 22.47 8.22 -15.83
N ALA A 100 23.04 7.69 -14.73
CA ALA A 100 22.41 6.63 -13.93
C ALA A 100 20.96 6.94 -13.51
N PRO A 101 20.60 8.14 -13.03
CA PRO A 101 19.23 8.47 -12.70
C PRO A 101 18.28 8.43 -13.90
N GLN A 102 18.74 8.92 -15.05
CA GLN A 102 17.95 8.94 -16.30
C GLN A 102 17.76 7.53 -16.87
N THR A 103 18.79 6.71 -16.81
CA THR A 103 18.73 5.31 -17.25
C THR A 103 17.79 4.51 -16.34
N LYS A 104 17.87 4.71 -15.02
CA LYS A 104 16.97 4.10 -14.04
C LYS A 104 15.52 4.49 -14.30
N ALA A 105 15.24 5.79 -14.44
CA ALA A 105 13.90 6.29 -14.75
C ALA A 105 13.36 5.77 -16.10
N ALA A 106 14.21 5.66 -17.12
CA ALA A 106 13.81 5.09 -18.41
C ALA A 106 13.45 3.61 -18.31
N VAL A 107 14.24 2.82 -17.57
CA VAL A 107 13.96 1.39 -17.33
C VAL A 107 12.67 1.24 -16.49
N GLU A 108 12.52 2.03 -15.45
CA GLU A 108 11.31 2.03 -14.61
C GLU A 108 10.05 2.34 -15.44
N ASN A 109 10.11 3.33 -16.33
CA ASN A 109 8.99 3.69 -17.22
C ASN A 109 8.65 2.57 -18.22
N VAL A 110 9.66 1.90 -18.79
CA VAL A 110 9.44 0.77 -19.73
C VAL A 110 8.83 -0.41 -18.99
N VAL A 111 9.34 -0.74 -17.79
CA VAL A 111 8.81 -1.82 -16.96
C VAL A 111 7.39 -1.49 -16.50
N ALA A 112 7.14 -0.26 -16.03
CA ALA A 112 5.79 0.17 -15.64
C ALA A 112 4.80 0.10 -16.81
N GLY A 113 5.21 0.50 -18.01
CA GLY A 113 4.39 0.39 -19.21
C GLY A 113 4.07 -1.05 -19.58
N ALA A 114 5.04 -1.97 -19.52
CA ALA A 114 4.85 -3.39 -19.78
C ALA A 114 3.94 -4.06 -18.74
N VAL A 115 4.10 -3.71 -17.47
CA VAL A 115 3.22 -4.16 -16.38
C VAL A 115 1.80 -3.66 -16.58
N ALA A 116 1.61 -2.37 -16.90
CA ALA A 116 0.28 -1.80 -17.15
C ALA A 116 -0.42 -2.52 -18.30
N GLN A 117 0.28 -2.77 -19.40
CA GLN A 117 -0.28 -3.52 -20.56
C GLN A 117 -0.67 -4.95 -20.17
N ALA A 118 0.15 -5.66 -19.40
CA ALA A 118 -0.15 -7.01 -18.94
C ALA A 118 -1.35 -7.06 -17.99
N LEU A 119 -1.48 -6.05 -17.10
CA LEU A 119 -2.63 -5.90 -16.21
C LEU A 119 -3.92 -5.65 -17.00
N ASP A 120 -3.87 -4.81 -18.03
CA ASP A 120 -5.04 -4.54 -18.89
C ASP A 120 -5.46 -5.79 -19.67
N GLU A 121 -4.50 -6.59 -20.13
CA GLU A 121 -4.80 -7.87 -20.78
C GLU A 121 -5.41 -8.88 -19.78
N ALA A 122 -4.89 -8.95 -18.55
CA ALA A 122 -5.46 -9.79 -17.50
C ALA A 122 -6.89 -9.36 -17.13
N ARG A 123 -7.16 -8.04 -17.03
CA ARG A 123 -8.52 -7.50 -16.87
C ARG A 123 -9.44 -7.87 -18.02
N ALA A 124 -8.94 -7.79 -19.24
CA ALA A 124 -9.72 -8.19 -20.43
C ALA A 124 -10.04 -9.68 -20.44
N ARG A 125 -9.14 -10.55 -19.97
CA ARG A 125 -9.39 -12.00 -19.81
C ARG A 125 -10.47 -12.25 -18.76
N LEU A 126 -10.40 -11.59 -17.60
CA LEU A 126 -11.42 -11.70 -16.55
C LEU A 126 -12.80 -11.25 -17.03
N ARG A 127 -12.91 -10.13 -17.78
CA ARG A 127 -14.18 -9.67 -18.34
C ARG A 127 -14.78 -10.65 -19.36
N ARG A 128 -13.95 -11.32 -20.17
CA ARG A 128 -14.41 -12.34 -21.11
C ARG A 128 -14.88 -13.62 -20.42
N ALA A 129 -14.33 -13.92 -19.24
CA ALA A 129 -14.75 -15.06 -18.43
C ALA A 129 -16.06 -14.81 -17.67
N GLN A 130 -16.53 -13.56 -17.60
CA GLN A 130 -17.84 -13.23 -17.04
C GLN A 130 -18.91 -13.34 -18.12
N PRO A 131 -19.93 -14.19 -18.00
CA PRO A 131 -21.03 -14.25 -18.96
C PRO A 131 -21.80 -12.93 -18.93
N SER A 132 -21.97 -12.32 -20.10
CA SER A 132 -22.67 -11.05 -20.27
C SER A 132 -24.08 -11.12 -19.68
N ALA A 133 -24.39 -10.29 -18.70
CA ALA A 133 -25.70 -10.17 -18.06
C ALA A 133 -26.83 -9.69 -18.99
N THR A 134 -26.61 -9.61 -20.31
CA THR A 134 -27.50 -8.96 -21.29
C THR A 134 -28.46 -9.91 -22.00
N SER A 135 -28.76 -11.12 -21.50
CA SER A 135 -29.68 -12.05 -22.19
C SER A 135 -30.79 -12.64 -21.32
N ARG A 136 -31.35 -11.88 -20.39
CA ARG A 136 -32.66 -12.24 -19.80
C ARG A 136 -33.62 -11.06 -19.82
N SER A 137 -33.91 -10.55 -21.00
CA SER A 137 -35.12 -9.75 -21.24
C SER A 137 -36.14 -10.69 -21.90
N THR A 138 -37.01 -11.21 -21.09
CA THR A 138 -38.21 -11.94 -21.53
C THR A 138 -39.06 -11.03 -22.40
N GLY A 139 -39.49 -11.60 -23.54
CA GLY A 139 -40.33 -10.94 -24.49
C GLY A 139 -41.63 -10.42 -23.92
N SER A 140 -41.98 -9.23 -24.33
CA SER A 140 -43.35 -8.74 -24.42
C SER A 140 -43.47 -7.90 -25.68
N ASN A 141 -44.45 -8.28 -26.47
CA ASN A 141 -44.78 -7.90 -27.81
C ASN A 141 -45.19 -6.44 -27.97
N PRO A 142 -45.02 -5.79 -29.14
CA PRO A 142 -45.30 -4.36 -29.31
C PRO A 142 -46.70 -4.08 -29.80
N ALA A 143 -47.22 -2.90 -29.48
CA ALA A 143 -48.30 -2.26 -30.21
C ALA A 143 -47.95 -0.79 -30.55
N PRO A 144 -48.38 -0.28 -31.73
CA PRO A 144 -47.74 0.80 -32.45
C PRO A 144 -48.41 2.17 -32.26
N GLY A 145 -47.65 3.25 -32.48
CA GLY A 145 -48.20 4.62 -32.55
C GLY A 145 -47.15 5.70 -32.66
N SER A 146 -46.83 6.10 -33.87
CA SER A 146 -46.09 7.31 -34.27
C SER A 146 -46.98 8.55 -34.25
N PRO A 147 -46.55 9.78 -34.65
CA PRO A 147 -45.23 10.45 -34.57
C PRO A 147 -45.38 11.91 -34.05
N ASP A 148 -44.35 12.63 -33.75
CA ASP A 148 -44.00 13.89 -34.43
C ASP A 148 -42.95 14.74 -33.72
N SER A 149 -41.98 15.16 -34.50
CA SER A 149 -41.33 16.45 -34.65
C SER A 149 -40.79 17.21 -33.41
N ALA A 150 -39.49 17.44 -33.35
CA ALA A 150 -38.80 18.67 -33.72
C ALA A 150 -37.38 18.77 -33.15
N LYS A 151 -36.44 18.88 -34.02
CA LYS A 151 -35.15 19.56 -33.88
C LYS A 151 -35.42 21.07 -34.16
N PRO A 152 -34.59 22.08 -33.77
CA PRO A 152 -33.15 22.12 -33.97
C PRO A 152 -32.28 23.02 -33.04
N THR A 153 -30.97 22.90 -33.30
CA THR A 153 -29.88 23.92 -33.38
C THR A 153 -29.36 24.58 -32.11
N ALA A 154 -28.12 24.32 -31.79
CA ALA A 154 -26.81 24.82 -32.24
C ALA A 154 -26.32 26.07 -31.49
N SER A 155 -25.10 26.00 -31.12
CA SER A 155 -23.98 26.95 -31.21
C SER A 155 -23.26 27.25 -29.91
N ALA A 156 -22.09 26.68 -29.72
CA ALA A 156 -20.75 27.22 -29.76
C ALA A 156 -20.42 28.36 -28.78
N SER A 157 -19.46 28.15 -27.92
CA SER A 157 -18.13 28.78 -28.03
C SER A 157 -17.25 28.44 -26.83
N ALA A 158 -16.01 28.16 -27.14
CA ALA A 158 -14.90 27.82 -26.28
C ALA A 158 -14.44 28.99 -25.41
N THR A 159 -13.94 28.67 -24.24
CA THR A 159 -12.75 29.35 -23.72
C THR A 159 -11.97 28.39 -22.82
N SER A 160 -10.73 28.14 -23.22
CA SER A 160 -9.70 27.40 -22.55
C SER A 160 -9.19 28.11 -21.30
N SER A 161 -9.09 27.42 -20.20
CA SER A 161 -8.07 27.73 -19.18
C SER A 161 -7.65 26.44 -18.48
N SER A 162 -6.39 26.17 -18.63
CA SER A 162 -5.59 25.08 -18.11
C SER A 162 -5.63 25.00 -16.59
N SER A 163 -5.93 23.80 -16.05
CA SER A 163 -5.53 23.40 -14.72
C SER A 163 -5.14 21.94 -14.72
N THR A 164 -3.87 21.70 -14.47
CA THR A 164 -3.13 20.44 -14.52
C THR A 164 -3.30 19.60 -13.24
N THR A 165 -4.51 19.48 -12.71
CA THR A 165 -4.81 18.61 -11.55
C THR A 165 -5.90 17.58 -11.82
N SER A 166 -6.33 17.44 -13.07
CA SER A 166 -7.47 16.60 -13.46
C SER A 166 -7.08 15.21 -14.02
N SER A 167 -5.77 14.91 -14.16
CA SER A 167 -5.36 13.70 -14.90
C SER A 167 -5.40 12.43 -14.07
N ALA A 168 -5.16 12.52 -12.77
CA ALA A 168 -5.18 11.36 -11.86
C ALA A 168 -6.62 10.97 -11.45
N GLU A 169 -7.49 11.96 -11.26
CA GLU A 169 -8.91 11.73 -10.94
C GLU A 169 -9.71 11.25 -12.16
N ALA A 170 -9.40 11.73 -13.36
CA ALA A 170 -9.99 11.25 -14.59
C ALA A 170 -9.54 9.82 -14.93
N ALA A 171 -8.28 9.47 -14.70
CA ALA A 171 -7.77 8.10 -14.85
C ALA A 171 -8.39 7.15 -13.82
N ALA A 172 -8.64 7.58 -12.59
CA ALA A 172 -9.35 6.79 -11.58
C ALA A 172 -10.83 6.55 -11.93
N THR A 173 -11.46 7.48 -12.64
CA THR A 173 -12.87 7.35 -13.08
C THR A 173 -13.00 6.48 -14.33
N GLU A 174 -12.01 6.45 -15.21
CA GLU A 174 -12.00 5.62 -16.42
C GLU A 174 -11.65 4.14 -16.11
N LEU A 175 -10.92 3.90 -15.01
CA LEU A 175 -10.62 2.55 -14.51
C LEU A 175 -11.81 1.84 -13.83
N ALA A 176 -12.91 2.56 -13.55
CA ALA A 176 -14.14 2.00 -12.97
C ALA A 176 -15.08 1.36 -14.01
N SER A 177 -14.57 0.86 -15.15
CA SER A 177 -15.35 0.30 -16.27
C SER A 177 -15.68 -1.19 -16.12
N GLY A 178 -15.65 -1.75 -14.90
CA GLY A 178 -16.28 -3.03 -14.60
C GLY A 178 -17.73 -2.82 -14.17
N ASP A 179 -18.64 -3.73 -14.57
CA ASP A 179 -20.00 -3.72 -14.02
C ASP A 179 -19.96 -3.87 -12.51
N ALA A 180 -20.71 -3.01 -11.79
CA ALA A 180 -20.79 -3.08 -10.35
C ALA A 180 -21.39 -4.42 -9.92
N LEU A 181 -20.68 -5.14 -9.07
CA LEU A 181 -21.11 -6.42 -8.55
C LEU A 181 -22.10 -6.21 -7.40
N THR A 182 -23.21 -6.95 -7.45
CA THR A 182 -24.21 -7.03 -6.37
C THR A 182 -24.15 -8.37 -5.63
N GLY A 183 -23.29 -9.27 -6.08
CA GLY A 183 -23.06 -10.60 -5.54
C GLY A 183 -21.68 -11.11 -5.96
N TRP A 184 -21.39 -12.37 -5.63
CA TRP A 184 -20.14 -12.99 -6.08
C TRP A 184 -20.04 -12.97 -7.60
N PRO A 185 -18.86 -12.65 -8.20
CA PRO A 185 -18.73 -12.54 -9.64
C PRO A 185 -18.99 -13.89 -10.32
N GLU A 186 -19.69 -13.86 -11.46
CA GLU A 186 -19.86 -15.03 -12.31
C GLU A 186 -18.55 -15.29 -13.07
N VAL A 187 -17.64 -16.00 -12.44
CA VAL A 187 -16.36 -16.44 -13.01
C VAL A 187 -16.37 -17.94 -13.25
N GLU A 188 -15.42 -18.43 -14.04
CA GLU A 188 -15.29 -19.85 -14.35
C GLU A 188 -15.27 -20.68 -13.05
N GLN A 189 -16.15 -21.67 -12.95
CA GLN A 189 -16.36 -22.51 -11.76
C GLN A 189 -16.71 -21.74 -10.47
N GLY A 190 -17.07 -20.44 -10.54
CA GLY A 190 -17.31 -19.58 -9.37
C GLY A 190 -16.06 -19.28 -8.55
N ILE A 191 -14.86 -19.51 -9.08
CA ILE A 191 -13.59 -19.35 -8.38
C ILE A 191 -12.80 -18.18 -8.97
N ILE A 192 -12.48 -17.18 -8.15
CA ILE A 192 -11.57 -16.11 -8.51
C ILE A 192 -10.14 -16.67 -8.46
N PRO A 193 -9.38 -16.69 -9.58
CA PRO A 193 -8.03 -17.19 -9.57
C PRO A 193 -7.12 -16.39 -8.64
N ALA A 194 -6.19 -17.08 -7.95
CA ALA A 194 -5.23 -16.41 -7.06
C ALA A 194 -4.21 -15.56 -7.84
N VAL A 195 -3.85 -16.03 -9.05
CA VAL A 195 -2.88 -15.38 -9.94
C VAL A 195 -3.26 -15.65 -11.40
N ILE A 196 -3.00 -14.68 -12.26
CA ILE A 196 -3.07 -14.81 -13.71
C ILE A 196 -1.69 -14.51 -14.27
N GLU A 197 -1.13 -15.43 -15.04
CA GLU A 197 0.12 -15.22 -15.75
C GLU A 197 -0.17 -14.74 -17.18
N THR A 198 0.49 -13.65 -17.58
CA THR A 198 0.36 -13.05 -18.91
C THR A 198 1.75 -12.86 -19.48
N GLU A 199 1.96 -13.36 -20.71
CA GLU A 199 3.20 -13.13 -21.43
C GLU A 199 3.21 -11.72 -22.03
N GLY A 200 4.21 -10.94 -21.65
CA GLY A 200 4.42 -9.58 -22.14
C GLY A 200 5.77 -9.43 -22.85
N PRO A 201 6.05 -8.26 -23.44
CA PRO A 201 7.30 -8.00 -24.15
C PRO A 201 8.56 -8.14 -23.29
N ALA A 202 8.43 -8.00 -21.96
CA ALA A 202 9.51 -8.10 -21.00
C ALA A 202 9.56 -9.45 -20.25
N GLY A 203 8.73 -10.44 -20.66
CA GLY A 203 8.62 -11.74 -20.01
C GLY A 203 7.25 -11.98 -19.39
N THR A 204 7.12 -13.06 -18.60
CA THR A 204 5.88 -13.40 -17.92
C THR A 204 5.59 -12.44 -16.78
N VAL A 205 4.45 -11.77 -16.83
CA VAL A 205 3.96 -10.87 -15.76
C VAL A 205 2.86 -11.59 -14.98
N ARG A 206 2.95 -11.54 -13.66
CA ARG A 206 1.92 -12.04 -12.75
C ARG A 206 0.98 -10.92 -12.37
N ALA A 207 -0.31 -11.20 -12.48
CA ALA A 207 -1.40 -10.31 -12.15
C ALA A 207 -2.30 -10.98 -11.11
N TYR A 208 -2.76 -10.21 -10.12
CA TYR A 208 -3.44 -10.73 -8.93
C TYR A 208 -4.90 -10.24 -8.88
N PRO A 209 -5.88 -11.06 -9.32
CA PRO A 209 -7.29 -10.71 -9.25
C PRO A 209 -7.79 -10.51 -7.83
N ALA A 210 -8.60 -9.47 -7.63
CA ALA A 210 -9.18 -9.12 -6.34
C ALA A 210 -10.57 -8.50 -6.49
N LEU A 211 -11.47 -8.77 -5.55
CA LEU A 211 -12.64 -7.92 -5.34
C LEU A 211 -12.16 -6.57 -4.80
N ALA A 212 -12.54 -5.49 -5.44
CA ALA A 212 -12.10 -4.15 -5.08
C ALA A 212 -13.30 -3.21 -4.91
N ASP A 213 -13.28 -2.39 -3.86
CA ASP A 213 -14.17 -1.24 -3.74
C ASP A 213 -13.56 -0.08 -4.52
N ARG A 214 -14.20 0.32 -5.62
CA ARG A 214 -13.81 1.45 -6.46
C ARG A 214 -14.93 2.48 -6.43
N ALA A 215 -14.72 3.56 -5.70
CA ALA A 215 -15.69 4.66 -5.56
C ALA A 215 -17.09 4.18 -5.11
N GLY A 216 -17.15 3.26 -4.16
CA GLY A 216 -18.40 2.72 -3.63
C GLY A 216 -19.04 1.62 -4.46
N LYS A 217 -18.37 1.13 -5.52
CA LYS A 217 -18.78 -0.01 -6.33
C LYS A 217 -17.80 -1.16 -6.15
N ILE A 218 -18.32 -2.36 -5.96
CA ILE A 218 -17.49 -3.56 -5.93
C ILE A 218 -17.28 -4.02 -7.36
N VAL A 219 -16.03 -4.22 -7.72
CA VAL A 219 -15.63 -4.72 -9.05
C VAL A 219 -14.61 -5.84 -8.90
N LEU A 220 -14.55 -6.76 -9.84
CA LEU A 220 -13.43 -7.68 -9.96
C LEU A 220 -12.32 -6.98 -10.73
N ASP A 221 -11.25 -6.61 -10.04
CA ASP A 221 -10.10 -5.88 -10.56
C ASP A 221 -8.83 -6.75 -10.47
N VAL A 222 -7.74 -6.24 -11.01
CA VAL A 222 -6.44 -6.91 -11.02
C VAL A 222 -5.40 -5.93 -10.48
N VAL A 223 -4.60 -6.39 -9.54
CA VAL A 223 -3.48 -5.61 -8.96
C VAL A 223 -2.15 -6.26 -9.32
N ALA A 224 -1.07 -5.48 -9.26
CA ALA A 224 0.27 -5.92 -9.63
C ALA A 224 0.99 -6.69 -8.50
N GLU A 225 0.64 -6.40 -7.25
CA GLU A 225 1.36 -6.86 -6.07
C GLU A 225 0.52 -7.85 -5.24
N PRO A 226 1.08 -8.99 -4.81
CA PRO A 226 0.34 -9.96 -4.01
C PRO A 226 -0.07 -9.41 -2.62
N GLY A 227 0.75 -8.54 -2.03
CA GLY A 227 0.42 -7.89 -0.76
C GLY A 227 -0.77 -6.95 -0.88
N GLU A 228 -0.84 -6.19 -1.97
CA GLU A 228 -1.98 -5.34 -2.28
C GLU A 228 -3.25 -6.16 -2.54
N GLN A 229 -3.13 -7.30 -3.23
CA GLN A 229 -4.25 -8.22 -3.45
C GLN A 229 -4.93 -8.60 -2.13
N VAL A 230 -4.16 -9.02 -1.14
CA VAL A 230 -4.66 -9.41 0.19
C VAL A 230 -5.51 -8.29 0.80
N ARG A 231 -4.98 -7.07 0.82
CA ARG A 231 -5.64 -5.90 1.39
C ARG A 231 -6.92 -5.52 0.63
N VAL A 232 -6.83 -5.44 -0.69
CA VAL A 232 -7.94 -5.01 -1.56
C VAL A 232 -9.05 -6.06 -1.57
N HIS A 233 -8.69 -7.34 -1.71
CA HIS A 233 -9.64 -8.43 -1.76
C HIS A 233 -10.42 -8.58 -0.45
N ARG A 234 -9.72 -8.52 0.70
CA ARG A 234 -10.37 -8.52 2.01
C ARG A 234 -11.43 -7.41 2.12
N GLY A 235 -11.08 -6.18 1.72
CA GLY A 235 -12.00 -5.05 1.73
C GLY A 235 -13.21 -5.28 0.84
N GLY A 236 -13.01 -5.83 -0.35
CA GLY A 236 -14.08 -6.16 -1.30
C GLY A 236 -15.01 -7.28 -0.78
N VAL A 237 -14.46 -8.33 -0.20
CA VAL A 237 -15.26 -9.42 0.41
C VAL A 237 -16.14 -8.89 1.55
N ILE A 238 -15.56 -8.10 2.48
CA ILE A 238 -16.31 -7.52 3.60
C ILE A 238 -17.41 -6.59 3.08
N ARG A 239 -17.11 -5.76 2.06
CA ARG A 239 -18.10 -4.86 1.48
C ARG A 239 -19.21 -5.63 0.79
N LEU A 240 -18.89 -6.65 0.02
CA LEU A 240 -19.88 -7.51 -0.64
C LEU A 240 -20.81 -8.18 0.38
N LEU A 241 -20.24 -8.66 1.50
CA LEU A 241 -21.01 -9.25 2.60
C LEU A 241 -21.92 -8.21 3.26
N ALA A 242 -21.41 -7.01 3.54
CA ALA A 242 -22.19 -5.93 4.12
C ALA A 242 -23.38 -5.52 3.23
N ASP A 243 -23.15 -5.40 1.91
CA ASP A 243 -24.20 -5.06 0.96
C ASP A 243 -25.23 -6.19 0.81
N ALA A 244 -24.79 -7.47 0.85
CA ALA A 244 -25.67 -8.63 0.75
C ALA A 244 -26.53 -8.86 2.02
N LEU A 245 -26.08 -8.37 3.18
CA LEU A 245 -26.80 -8.47 4.46
C LEU A 245 -27.47 -7.15 4.87
N ALA A 246 -27.36 -6.10 4.06
CA ALA A 246 -27.80 -4.75 4.41
C ALA A 246 -29.24 -4.69 4.90
N LEU A 247 -29.41 -4.07 6.06
CA LEU A 247 -30.71 -3.80 6.66
C LEU A 247 -31.11 -2.33 6.43
N PRO A 248 -32.41 -2.05 6.27
CA PRO A 248 -32.88 -0.67 6.19
C PRO A 248 -32.50 0.14 7.44
N GLU A 249 -32.12 1.42 7.27
CA GLU A 249 -31.77 2.33 8.36
C GLU A 249 -32.83 2.33 9.49
N GLY A 250 -34.10 2.42 9.12
CA GLY A 250 -35.21 2.44 10.09
C GLY A 250 -35.29 1.17 10.94
N ARG A 251 -34.90 0.00 10.41
CA ARG A 251 -34.86 -1.25 11.18
C ARG A 251 -33.77 -1.20 12.26
N ILE A 252 -32.59 -0.66 11.93
CA ILE A 252 -31.47 -0.55 12.86
C ILE A 252 -31.77 0.50 13.92
N THR A 253 -32.19 1.69 13.53
CA THR A 253 -32.45 2.80 14.44
C THR A 253 -33.67 2.56 15.35
N SER A 254 -34.66 1.75 14.96
CA SER A 254 -35.78 1.38 15.79
C SER A 254 -35.40 0.56 17.04
N ARG A 255 -34.22 -0.04 17.06
CA ARG A 255 -33.68 -0.76 18.23
C ARG A 255 -32.95 0.17 19.22
N TRP A 256 -32.68 1.41 18.84
CA TRP A 256 -32.02 2.37 19.73
C TRP A 256 -33.00 2.93 20.73
N ASP A 257 -32.70 2.86 22.00
CA ASP A 257 -33.42 3.61 22.99
C ASP A 257 -33.08 5.10 22.94
N GLY A 258 -33.76 5.93 23.70
CA GLY A 258 -33.56 7.37 23.67
C GLY A 258 -32.14 7.80 24.07
N GLU A 259 -31.51 7.06 25.00
CA GLU A 259 -30.15 7.34 25.45
C GLU A 259 -29.14 7.03 24.36
N LEU A 260 -29.19 5.84 23.77
CA LEU A 260 -28.31 5.43 22.69
C LEU A 260 -28.45 6.34 21.47
N ALA A 261 -29.69 6.69 21.10
CA ALA A 261 -29.95 7.60 19.99
C ALA A 261 -29.31 8.99 20.22
N LEU A 262 -29.40 9.51 21.45
CA LEU A 262 -28.79 10.79 21.81
C LEU A 262 -27.25 10.72 21.77
N GLN A 263 -26.65 9.64 22.31
CA GLN A 263 -25.22 9.42 22.28
C GLN A 263 -24.69 9.35 20.84
N LEU A 264 -25.36 8.60 19.97
CA LEU A 264 -24.96 8.43 18.56
C LEU A 264 -25.17 9.71 17.75
N ALA A 265 -26.19 10.50 18.04
CA ALA A 265 -26.39 11.81 17.42
C ALA A 265 -25.28 12.83 17.77
N GLY A 266 -24.63 12.65 18.92
CA GLY A 266 -23.47 13.45 19.33
C GLY A 266 -22.14 12.97 18.74
N SER A 267 -22.10 11.91 17.93
CA SER A 267 -20.88 11.37 17.32
C SER A 267 -20.36 12.26 16.18
N PRO A 268 -19.07 12.13 15.80
CA PRO A 268 -18.50 12.87 14.66
C PRO A 268 -19.02 12.40 13.28
N ALA A 269 -19.85 11.37 13.23
CA ALA A 269 -20.43 10.88 11.97
C ALA A 269 -21.24 11.96 11.26
N PRO A 270 -21.13 12.11 9.91
CA PRO A 270 -21.76 13.21 9.18
C PRO A 270 -23.28 13.08 9.08
N SER A 271 -23.85 11.89 9.26
CA SER A 271 -25.27 11.63 9.29
C SER A 271 -25.58 10.26 9.93
N THR A 272 -26.82 10.06 10.35
CA THR A 272 -27.30 8.75 10.82
C THR A 272 -27.16 7.68 9.75
N ALA A 273 -27.44 7.99 8.49
CA ALA A 273 -27.28 7.05 7.37
C ALA A 273 -25.83 6.61 7.18
N ALA A 274 -24.86 7.54 7.27
CA ALA A 274 -23.43 7.22 7.19
C ALA A 274 -23.01 6.34 8.38
N LEU A 275 -23.42 6.70 9.59
CA LEU A 275 -23.15 5.91 10.78
C LEU A 275 -23.71 4.48 10.68
N VAL A 276 -24.96 4.33 10.23
CA VAL A 276 -25.61 3.02 10.03
C VAL A 276 -24.84 2.19 8.97
N ALA A 277 -24.39 2.81 7.90
CA ALA A 277 -23.57 2.13 6.89
C ALA A 277 -22.24 1.62 7.50
N ASP A 278 -21.58 2.43 8.33
CA ASP A 278 -20.33 2.04 9.00
C ASP A 278 -20.55 0.96 10.06
N LEU A 279 -21.67 1.01 10.80
CA LEU A 279 -22.07 -0.04 11.75
C LEU A 279 -22.26 -1.38 11.03
N GLN A 280 -22.95 -1.39 9.91
CA GLN A 280 -23.18 -2.60 9.11
C GLN A 280 -21.88 -3.14 8.51
N TRP A 281 -21.02 -2.24 8.02
CA TRP A 281 -19.71 -2.65 7.51
C TRP A 281 -18.84 -3.28 8.62
N ALA A 282 -18.82 -2.68 9.81
CA ALA A 282 -18.08 -3.22 10.94
C ALA A 282 -18.62 -4.57 11.43
N ALA A 283 -19.95 -4.75 11.40
CA ALA A 283 -20.59 -6.03 11.70
C ALA A 283 -20.19 -7.10 10.69
N ALA A 284 -20.27 -6.79 9.39
CA ALA A 284 -19.83 -7.71 8.33
C ALA A 284 -18.35 -8.11 8.50
N ARG A 285 -17.47 -7.13 8.80
CA ARG A 285 -16.05 -7.39 9.10
C ARG A 285 -15.86 -8.34 10.28
N ASN A 286 -16.52 -8.06 11.40
CA ASN A 286 -16.39 -8.86 12.62
C ASN A 286 -16.90 -10.29 12.41
N LEU A 287 -18.02 -10.43 11.69
CA LEU A 287 -18.60 -11.74 11.37
C LEU A 287 -17.72 -12.51 10.40
N ALA A 288 -17.19 -11.87 9.36
CA ALA A 288 -16.26 -12.51 8.42
C ALA A 288 -14.99 -13.02 9.15
N ASP A 289 -14.44 -12.23 10.08
CA ASP A 289 -13.28 -12.63 10.88
C ASP A 289 -13.59 -13.80 11.81
N ARG A 290 -14.76 -13.79 12.47
CA ARG A 290 -15.21 -14.90 13.34
C ARG A 290 -15.47 -16.18 12.56
N TRP A 291 -16.13 -16.06 11.41
CA TRP A 291 -16.35 -17.22 10.53
C TRP A 291 -15.02 -17.80 10.03
N GLY A 292 -14.11 -16.94 9.59
CA GLY A 292 -12.80 -17.35 9.14
C GLY A 292 -12.00 -18.07 10.23
N ALA A 293 -12.00 -17.55 11.45
CA ALA A 293 -11.34 -18.18 12.59
C ALA A 293 -11.95 -19.55 12.95
N ALA A 294 -13.26 -19.73 12.75
CA ALA A 294 -13.95 -20.99 13.02
C ALA A 294 -13.73 -22.06 11.93
N ASN A 295 -13.40 -21.64 10.70
CA ASN A 295 -13.24 -22.51 9.53
C ASN A 295 -11.79 -22.61 9.03
N ASP A 296 -10.81 -22.13 9.82
CA ASP A 296 -9.39 -22.07 9.43
C ASP A 296 -9.18 -21.39 8.05
N ALA A 297 -9.92 -20.33 7.83
CA ALA A 297 -9.93 -19.54 6.62
C ALA A 297 -9.79 -18.05 6.96
N SER A 298 -9.45 -17.22 5.97
CA SER A 298 -9.44 -15.78 6.14
C SER A 298 -10.22 -15.09 5.02
N PRO A 299 -10.89 -13.95 5.29
CA PRO A 299 -11.64 -13.23 4.26
C PRO A 299 -10.80 -12.85 3.03
N GLU A 300 -9.50 -12.61 3.20
CA GLU A 300 -8.56 -12.32 2.13
C GLU A 300 -8.21 -13.53 1.26
N GLU A 301 -8.41 -14.74 1.76
CA GLU A 301 -8.14 -16.00 1.04
C GLU A 301 -9.41 -16.58 0.40
N LEU A 302 -10.58 -16.04 0.73
CA LEU A 302 -11.86 -16.49 0.23
C LEU A 302 -11.95 -16.23 -1.28
N ARG A 303 -11.93 -17.30 -2.09
CA ARG A 303 -11.88 -17.25 -3.56
C ARG A 303 -13.07 -17.89 -4.25
N SER A 304 -13.87 -18.63 -3.54
CA SER A 304 -14.99 -19.41 -4.06
C SER A 304 -16.33 -18.75 -3.74
N GLY A 305 -17.23 -18.68 -4.72
CA GLY A 305 -18.62 -18.24 -4.52
C GLY A 305 -19.37 -19.10 -3.52
N ARG A 306 -19.07 -20.39 -3.49
CA ARG A 306 -19.66 -21.32 -2.51
C ARG A 306 -19.25 -20.96 -1.07
N GLU A 307 -17.96 -20.70 -0.83
CA GLU A 307 -17.48 -20.28 0.50
C GLU A 307 -18.10 -18.95 0.92
N PHE A 308 -18.29 -18.03 -0.03
CA PHE A 308 -18.96 -16.75 0.22
C PHE A 308 -20.44 -16.96 0.58
N GLU A 309 -21.15 -17.85 -0.08
CA GLU A 309 -22.53 -18.21 0.25
C GLU A 309 -22.64 -18.86 1.64
N GLU A 310 -21.71 -19.71 2.00
CA GLU A 310 -21.61 -20.34 3.34
C GLU A 310 -21.36 -19.27 4.42
N LEU A 311 -20.43 -18.33 4.19
CA LEU A 311 -20.19 -17.18 5.06
C LEU A 311 -21.44 -16.30 5.19
N GLN A 312 -22.10 -15.96 4.08
CA GLN A 312 -23.30 -15.14 4.06
C GLN A 312 -24.45 -15.80 4.83
N ALA A 313 -24.67 -17.09 4.61
CA ALA A 313 -25.70 -17.85 5.31
C ALA A 313 -25.47 -17.89 6.81
N TRP A 314 -24.22 -18.16 7.23
CA TRP A 314 -23.84 -18.18 8.63
C TRP A 314 -23.95 -16.79 9.30
N ALA A 315 -23.51 -15.73 8.63
CA ALA A 315 -23.54 -14.38 9.18
C ALA A 315 -24.94 -13.78 9.29
N ARG A 316 -25.90 -14.24 8.47
CA ARG A 316 -27.26 -13.65 8.38
C ARG A 316 -28.01 -13.65 9.70
N ASP A 317 -27.91 -14.72 10.46
CA ASP A 317 -28.67 -14.90 11.71
C ASP A 317 -28.13 -14.00 12.83
N GLU A 318 -26.84 -13.68 12.81
CA GLU A 318 -26.17 -12.88 13.84
C GLU A 318 -25.99 -11.38 13.44
N PHE A 319 -26.26 -11.03 12.18
CA PHE A 319 -25.86 -9.73 11.63
C PHE A 319 -26.54 -8.56 12.35
N GLU A 320 -27.84 -8.62 12.56
CA GLU A 320 -28.59 -7.53 13.21
C GLU A 320 -28.18 -7.32 14.66
N ASP A 321 -27.91 -8.39 15.39
CA ASP A 321 -27.46 -8.33 16.79
C ASP A 321 -26.02 -7.82 16.89
N GLU A 322 -25.15 -8.17 15.95
CA GLU A 322 -23.79 -7.63 15.87
C GLU A 322 -23.82 -6.13 15.56
N VAL A 323 -24.66 -5.67 14.62
CA VAL A 323 -24.86 -4.24 14.34
C VAL A 323 -25.30 -3.50 15.59
N PHE A 324 -26.24 -4.04 16.35
CA PHE A 324 -26.72 -3.43 17.58
C PHE A 324 -25.65 -3.39 18.69
N LEU A 325 -24.88 -4.45 18.83
CA LEU A 325 -23.77 -4.53 19.77
C LEU A 325 -22.73 -3.44 19.46
N ILE A 326 -22.34 -3.29 18.18
CA ILE A 326 -21.40 -2.26 17.74
C ILE A 326 -21.99 -0.87 17.97
N ALA A 327 -23.31 -0.65 17.71
CA ALA A 327 -23.97 0.62 17.97
C ALA A 327 -23.90 1.02 19.45
N GLN A 328 -24.05 0.09 20.39
CA GLN A 328 -23.88 0.35 21.83
C GLN A 328 -22.43 0.76 22.17
N GLY A 329 -21.45 0.11 21.56
CA GLY A 329 -20.04 0.49 21.72
C GLY A 329 -19.75 1.87 21.14
N ALA A 330 -20.29 2.16 19.96
CA ALA A 330 -20.17 3.46 19.29
C ALA A 330 -20.83 4.58 20.13
N GLY A 331 -22.01 4.32 20.73
CA GLY A 331 -22.68 5.27 21.63
C GLY A 331 -21.81 5.63 22.84
N LYS A 332 -21.21 4.63 23.50
CA LYS A 332 -20.29 4.87 24.63
C LYS A 332 -19.06 5.68 24.21
N ALA A 333 -18.49 5.39 23.05
CA ALA A 333 -17.35 6.14 22.53
C ALA A 333 -17.75 7.57 22.16
N ALA A 334 -18.92 7.76 21.52
CA ALA A 334 -19.44 9.07 21.15
C ALA A 334 -19.74 9.94 22.39
N ALA A 335 -20.34 9.36 23.43
CA ALA A 335 -20.57 10.08 24.68
C ALA A 335 -19.27 10.56 25.34
N ALA A 336 -18.28 9.66 25.44
CA ALA A 336 -16.96 10.02 25.97
C ALA A 336 -16.24 11.08 25.11
N TRP A 337 -16.34 10.97 23.78
CA TRP A 337 -15.80 11.96 22.85
C TRP A 337 -16.43 13.34 23.04
N ALA A 338 -17.77 13.40 23.14
CA ALA A 338 -18.51 14.65 23.32
C ALA A 338 -18.10 15.37 24.61
N GLU A 339 -17.83 14.63 25.69
CA GLU A 339 -17.33 15.21 26.97
C GLU A 339 -15.95 15.87 26.77
N VAL A 340 -15.03 15.20 26.08
CA VAL A 340 -13.68 15.74 25.86
C VAL A 340 -13.72 16.92 24.88
N GLU A 341 -14.49 16.80 23.80
CA GLU A 341 -14.70 17.88 22.83
C GLU A 341 -15.28 19.13 23.49
N GLN A 342 -16.21 18.97 24.43
CA GLN A 342 -16.74 20.09 25.21
C GLN A 342 -15.65 20.72 26.07
N LEU A 343 -14.82 19.93 26.76
CA LEU A 343 -13.73 20.46 27.57
C LEU A 343 -12.70 21.24 26.74
N VAL A 344 -12.35 20.73 25.56
CA VAL A 344 -11.43 21.40 24.62
C VAL A 344 -12.05 22.71 24.11
N ARG A 345 -13.32 22.69 23.75
CA ARG A 345 -14.05 23.86 23.19
C ARG A 345 -14.24 24.97 24.23
N ASP A 346 -14.57 24.62 25.45
CA ASP A 346 -14.88 25.59 26.52
C ASP A 346 -13.65 26.15 27.23
N ASN A 347 -12.48 25.52 27.04
CA ASN A 347 -11.25 25.99 27.65
C ASN A 347 -10.77 27.31 27.02
N ARG A 348 -10.54 28.32 27.87
CA ARG A 348 -10.07 29.67 27.51
C ARG A 348 -8.70 30.01 28.08
N SER A 349 -8.05 29.06 28.76
CA SER A 349 -6.76 29.29 29.39
C SER A 349 -5.64 29.37 28.32
N VAL A 350 -4.93 30.49 28.31
CA VAL A 350 -3.74 30.66 27.46
C VAL A 350 -2.63 29.67 27.86
N ALA A 351 -2.54 29.34 29.15
CA ALA A 351 -1.56 28.38 29.64
C ALA A 351 -1.80 26.93 29.15
N LEU A 352 -3.00 26.63 28.67
CA LEU A 352 -3.38 25.31 28.16
C LEU A 352 -3.53 25.29 26.62
N LEU A 353 -3.15 26.35 25.93
CA LEU A 353 -3.35 26.44 24.47
C LEU A 353 -2.68 25.30 23.72
N ALA A 354 -1.45 24.94 24.09
CA ALA A 354 -0.72 23.83 23.48
C ALA A 354 -1.39 22.48 23.76
N THR A 355 -1.79 22.23 25.02
CA THR A 355 -2.53 21.00 25.41
C THR A 355 -3.85 20.89 24.66
N MET A 356 -4.63 21.96 24.52
CA MET A 356 -5.91 21.95 23.83
C MET A 356 -5.73 21.74 22.31
N SER A 357 -4.67 22.28 21.73
CA SER A 357 -4.34 22.06 20.32
C SER A 357 -3.94 20.60 20.04
N ASP A 358 -3.11 20.02 20.93
CA ASP A 358 -2.70 18.61 20.82
C ASP A 358 -3.90 17.67 21.02
N GLU A 359 -4.75 17.93 22.02
CA GLU A 359 -5.94 17.09 22.27
C GLU A 359 -6.98 17.21 21.13
N ARG A 360 -7.14 18.37 20.48
CA ARG A 360 -8.00 18.47 19.30
C ARG A 360 -7.50 17.60 18.17
N ALA A 361 -6.21 17.70 17.83
CA ALA A 361 -5.61 16.84 16.80
C ALA A 361 -5.69 15.35 17.17
N HIS A 362 -5.55 15.01 18.45
CA HIS A 362 -5.71 13.65 18.94
C HIS A 362 -7.15 13.14 18.78
N LEU A 363 -8.15 13.94 19.15
CA LEU A 363 -9.57 13.59 18.98
C LEU A 363 -9.94 13.36 17.51
N ASP A 364 -9.49 14.25 16.62
CA ASP A 364 -9.72 14.13 15.18
C ASP A 364 -9.10 12.84 14.62
N ALA A 365 -7.93 12.44 15.12
CA ALA A 365 -7.24 11.21 14.70
C ALA A 365 -7.82 9.95 15.33
N LEU A 366 -8.36 10.01 16.54
CA LEU A 366 -8.93 8.87 17.28
C LEU A 366 -10.39 8.60 16.88
N MET A 367 -11.16 9.66 16.64
CA MET A 367 -12.59 9.62 16.33
C MET A 367 -12.87 10.38 15.01
N PRO A 368 -12.35 9.93 13.87
CA PRO A 368 -12.70 10.51 12.57
C PRO A 368 -14.19 10.30 12.27
N ALA A 369 -14.69 10.96 11.23
CA ALA A 369 -16.09 10.89 10.83
C ALA A 369 -16.62 9.46 10.58
N ASP A 370 -15.74 8.56 10.16
CA ASP A 370 -15.97 7.13 9.94
C ASP A 370 -15.35 6.22 11.03
N PHE A 371 -15.23 6.72 12.26
CA PHE A 371 -14.49 6.06 13.34
C PHE A 371 -14.87 4.60 13.59
N VAL A 372 -16.13 4.21 13.35
CA VAL A 372 -16.61 2.83 13.51
C VAL A 372 -15.92 1.91 12.49
N ARG A 373 -15.82 2.37 11.25
CA ARG A 373 -15.18 1.66 10.15
C ARG A 373 -13.66 1.70 10.26
N ALA A 374 -13.10 2.86 10.59
CA ALA A 374 -11.66 3.09 10.67
C ALA A 374 -10.99 2.35 11.84
N THR A 375 -11.73 2.08 12.93
CA THR A 375 -11.18 1.43 14.12
C THR A 375 -11.18 -0.09 13.98
N PRO A 376 -10.03 -0.78 14.16
CA PRO A 376 -9.98 -2.24 14.18
C PRO A 376 -10.85 -2.83 15.28
N ALA A 377 -11.50 -3.99 15.02
CA ALA A 377 -12.37 -4.66 15.97
C ALA A 377 -11.72 -4.87 17.35
N ALA A 378 -10.43 -5.24 17.38
CA ALA A 378 -9.69 -5.47 18.62
C ALA A 378 -9.47 -4.21 19.47
N ARG A 379 -9.61 -3.01 18.89
CA ARG A 379 -9.39 -1.71 19.56
C ARG A 379 -10.66 -0.91 19.75
N PHE A 380 -11.75 -1.31 19.10
CA PHE A 380 -13.00 -0.57 19.12
C PHE A 380 -13.56 -0.36 20.55
N TRP A 381 -13.51 -1.41 21.36
CA TRP A 381 -13.96 -1.37 22.76
C TRP A 381 -13.04 -0.60 23.70
N ASP A 382 -11.87 -0.18 23.22
CA ASP A 382 -10.92 0.64 24.00
C ASP A 382 -11.14 2.13 23.81
N LEU A 383 -11.89 2.55 22.79
CA LEU A 383 -12.13 3.97 22.50
C LEU A 383 -12.60 4.77 23.72
N PRO A 384 -13.61 4.32 24.51
CA PRO A 384 -14.01 5.06 25.70
C PRO A 384 -12.89 5.24 26.72
N ARG A 385 -11.99 4.25 26.87
CA ARG A 385 -10.85 4.32 27.78
C ARG A 385 -9.78 5.32 27.30
N TYR A 386 -9.52 5.38 26.01
CA TYR A 386 -8.61 6.36 25.43
C TYR A 386 -9.14 7.78 25.55
N LEU A 387 -10.43 7.97 25.32
CA LEU A 387 -11.12 9.25 25.49
C LEU A 387 -11.16 9.68 26.97
N GLN A 388 -11.39 8.75 27.87
CA GLN A 388 -11.28 9.03 29.31
C GLN A 388 -9.86 9.43 29.71
N ALA A 389 -8.84 8.88 29.07
CA ALA A 389 -7.44 9.28 29.31
C ALA A 389 -7.18 10.73 28.83
N ALA A 390 -7.72 11.12 27.69
CA ALA A 390 -7.67 12.49 27.18
C ALA A 390 -8.36 13.47 28.16
N LYS A 391 -9.55 13.13 28.68
CA LYS A 391 -10.24 13.93 29.71
C LYS A 391 -9.36 14.13 30.95
N LEU A 392 -8.80 13.05 31.50
CA LEU A 392 -7.93 13.11 32.67
C LEU A 392 -6.65 13.90 32.42
N ARG A 393 -6.13 13.88 31.21
CA ARG A 393 -4.99 14.73 30.83
C ARG A 393 -5.35 16.20 30.92
N ILE A 394 -6.47 16.62 30.33
CA ILE A 394 -6.93 18.01 30.37
C ILE A 394 -7.12 18.48 31.81
N GLU A 395 -7.78 17.67 32.64
CA GLU A 395 -8.01 17.98 34.07
C GLU A 395 -6.69 18.16 34.84
N LYS A 396 -5.69 17.29 34.61
CA LYS A 396 -4.37 17.37 35.25
C LYS A 396 -3.54 18.54 34.71
N ALA A 397 -3.58 18.80 33.40
CA ALA A 397 -2.88 19.92 32.80
C ALA A 397 -3.40 21.26 33.32
N ALA A 398 -4.70 21.38 33.64
CA ALA A 398 -5.26 22.56 34.25
C ALA A 398 -4.65 22.87 35.65
N VAL A 399 -4.20 21.82 36.36
CA VAL A 399 -3.53 21.99 37.68
C VAL A 399 -2.03 22.24 37.55
N ASN A 400 -1.37 21.56 36.55
CA ASN A 400 0.08 21.69 36.38
C ASN A 400 0.44 21.59 34.86
N PRO A 401 0.37 22.72 34.14
CA PRO A 401 0.69 22.74 32.68
C PRO A 401 2.13 22.29 32.36
N ALA A 402 3.10 22.68 33.19
CA ALA A 402 4.51 22.34 32.93
C ALA A 402 4.79 20.83 33.05
N ALA A 403 4.06 20.12 33.91
CA ALA A 403 4.14 18.66 33.96
C ALA A 403 3.53 18.02 32.71
N ASP A 404 2.43 18.56 32.17
CA ASP A 404 1.82 18.10 30.94
C ASP A 404 2.77 18.26 29.75
N ASP A 405 3.41 19.42 29.59
CA ASP A 405 4.38 19.70 28.52
C ASP A 405 5.51 18.65 28.49
N SER A 406 6.04 18.28 29.67
CA SER A 406 7.10 17.27 29.78
C SER A 406 6.66 15.87 29.36
N LEU A 407 5.39 15.50 29.62
CA LEU A 407 4.83 14.22 29.21
C LEU A 407 4.39 14.23 27.74
N ALA A 408 3.84 15.36 27.26
CA ALA A 408 3.43 15.56 25.89
C ALA A 408 4.60 15.38 24.90
N TRP A 409 5.78 15.90 25.26
CA TRP A 409 7.00 15.72 24.47
C TRP A 409 7.33 14.24 24.20
N GLN A 410 7.12 13.35 25.18
CA GLN A 410 7.36 11.91 25.01
C GLN A 410 6.38 11.29 24.00
N VAL A 411 5.10 11.71 24.05
CA VAL A 411 4.09 11.26 23.07
C VAL A 411 4.44 11.76 21.67
N GLN A 412 4.81 13.05 21.57
CA GLN A 412 5.18 13.65 20.29
C GLN A 412 6.38 12.95 19.65
N THR A 413 7.45 12.69 20.44
CA THR A 413 8.62 11.94 19.95
C THR A 413 8.25 10.56 19.41
N ALA A 414 7.33 9.85 20.07
CA ALA A 414 6.87 8.56 19.61
C ALA A 414 5.96 8.67 18.36
N ALA A 415 5.10 9.70 18.31
CA ALA A 415 4.22 9.95 17.18
C ALA A 415 5.00 10.32 15.91
N GLU A 416 6.01 11.19 16.03
CA GLU A 416 6.92 11.53 14.93
C GLU A 416 7.65 10.30 14.37
N ALA A 417 8.09 9.39 15.22
CA ALA A 417 8.72 8.15 14.80
C ALA A 417 7.75 7.22 14.03
N VAL A 418 6.48 7.15 14.47
CA VAL A 418 5.44 6.37 13.77
C VAL A 418 5.11 7.00 12.41
N GLU A 419 5.00 8.32 12.34
CA GLU A 419 4.67 9.03 11.10
C GLU A 419 5.81 8.93 10.07
N SER A 420 7.07 9.12 10.51
CA SER A 420 8.25 8.91 9.64
C SER A 420 8.28 7.49 9.07
N ALA A 421 8.02 6.48 9.90
CA ALA A 421 7.97 5.09 9.45
C ALA A 421 6.81 4.79 8.49
N ARG A 422 5.67 5.50 8.62
CA ARG A 422 4.55 5.43 7.67
C ARG A 422 4.88 6.08 6.34
N GLU A 423 5.51 7.25 6.41
CA GLU A 423 5.96 7.96 5.22
C GLU A 423 6.96 7.12 4.43
N GLU A 424 7.98 6.55 5.09
CA GLU A 424 8.92 5.63 4.47
C GLU A 424 8.22 4.44 3.81
N ALA A 425 7.24 3.82 4.49
CA ALA A 425 6.49 2.69 3.95
C ALA A 425 5.59 3.08 2.76
N SER A 426 5.18 4.35 2.65
CA SER A 426 4.34 4.81 1.53
C SER A 426 5.08 4.87 0.19
N TYR A 427 6.41 4.96 0.22
CA TYR A 427 7.27 4.95 -0.97
C TYR A 427 7.70 3.54 -1.39
N ALA A 428 7.44 2.53 -0.56
CA ALA A 428 7.79 1.14 -0.83
C ALA A 428 6.58 0.36 -1.36
N ALA A 429 6.83 -0.80 -1.99
CA ALA A 429 5.76 -1.75 -2.30
C ALA A 429 5.03 -2.16 -1.01
N PHE A 430 3.72 -2.43 -1.11
CA PHE A 430 2.91 -2.77 0.05
C PHE A 430 3.38 -4.09 0.70
N ASP A 431 3.82 -3.99 1.94
CA ASP A 431 4.20 -5.14 2.78
C ASP A 431 3.15 -5.33 3.90
N PRO A 432 2.39 -6.46 3.89
CA PRO A 432 1.43 -6.77 4.93
C PRO A 432 2.04 -6.91 6.33
N GLY A 433 3.30 -7.34 6.42
CA GLY A 433 4.05 -7.43 7.67
C GLY A 433 4.31 -6.03 8.24
N ARG A 434 4.86 -5.14 7.42
CA ARG A 434 5.12 -3.75 7.78
C ARG A 434 3.83 -3.00 8.12
N ALA A 435 2.75 -3.22 7.37
CA ALA A 435 1.45 -2.60 7.64
C ALA A 435 0.89 -3.02 9.01
N ARG A 436 1.06 -4.29 9.42
CA ARG A 436 0.69 -4.76 10.76
C ARG A 436 1.51 -4.10 11.86
N VAL A 437 2.83 -3.98 11.66
CA VAL A 437 3.73 -3.29 12.60
C VAL A 437 3.32 -1.83 12.79
N LEU A 438 3.09 -1.09 11.70
CA LEU A 438 2.68 0.31 11.72
C LEU A 438 1.31 0.49 12.40
N ASN A 439 0.36 -0.38 12.10
CA ASN A 439 -0.95 -0.35 12.77
C ASN A 439 -0.84 -0.66 14.26
N HIS A 440 -0.02 -1.62 14.66
CA HIS A 440 0.23 -1.90 16.08
C HIS A 440 0.90 -0.71 16.78
N ALA A 441 1.92 -0.10 16.17
CA ALA A 441 2.60 1.08 16.70
C ALA A 441 1.64 2.26 16.89
N ARG A 442 0.69 2.48 15.97
CA ARG A 442 -0.38 3.49 16.09
C ARG A 442 -1.19 3.31 17.38
N TRP A 443 -1.58 2.06 17.71
CA TRP A 443 -2.37 1.79 18.92
C TRP A 443 -1.51 1.78 20.19
N LEU A 444 -0.21 1.51 20.09
CA LEU A 444 0.73 1.71 21.20
C LEU A 444 0.86 3.19 21.59
N LEU A 445 0.65 4.15 20.69
CA LEU A 445 0.59 5.57 21.05
C LEU A 445 -0.57 5.86 21.99
N GLU A 446 -1.73 5.24 21.78
CA GLU A 446 -2.87 5.39 22.69
C GLU A 446 -2.57 4.79 24.09
N GLU A 447 -1.96 3.59 24.13
CA GLU A 447 -1.51 3.00 25.37
C GLU A 447 -0.43 3.87 26.08
N LEU A 448 0.44 4.52 25.30
CA LEU A 448 1.43 5.45 25.85
C LEU A 448 0.76 6.68 26.49
N ARG A 449 -0.27 7.25 25.82
CA ARG A 449 -1.08 8.33 26.39
C ARG A 449 -1.74 7.91 27.72
N VAL A 450 -2.35 6.73 27.76
CA VAL A 450 -2.91 6.16 29.00
C VAL A 450 -1.83 6.02 30.08
N SER A 451 -0.67 5.46 29.73
CA SER A 451 0.45 5.26 30.66
C SER A 451 0.99 6.54 31.27
N LEU A 452 1.04 7.62 30.48
CA LEU A 452 1.62 8.89 30.93
C LEU A 452 0.61 9.77 31.67
N PHE A 453 -0.61 9.88 31.16
CA PHE A 453 -1.59 10.85 31.64
C PHE A 453 -2.65 10.23 32.58
N ALA A 454 -2.95 8.94 32.40
CA ALA A 454 -4.09 8.29 33.03
C ALA A 454 -3.76 6.90 33.61
N GLN A 455 -2.66 6.78 34.36
CA GLN A 455 -2.13 5.50 34.89
C GLN A 455 -3.18 4.67 35.65
N GLN A 456 -4.16 5.32 36.28
CA GLN A 456 -5.24 4.63 37.01
C GLN A 456 -6.17 3.81 36.11
N LEU A 457 -6.20 4.08 34.81
CA LEU A 457 -6.99 3.29 33.84
C LEU A 457 -6.29 1.99 33.42
N GLY A 458 -4.98 1.89 33.68
CA GLY A 458 -4.18 0.75 33.26
C GLY A 458 -3.97 0.66 31.73
N THR A 459 -2.89 0.02 31.34
CA THR A 459 -2.58 -0.26 29.92
C THR A 459 -2.78 -1.73 29.60
N LYS A 460 -3.27 -2.07 28.42
CA LYS A 460 -3.43 -3.47 27.98
C LYS A 460 -2.09 -4.15 27.74
N GLU A 461 -1.08 -3.37 27.38
CA GLU A 461 0.28 -3.89 27.15
C GLU A 461 1.33 -2.91 27.68
N LYS A 462 2.51 -3.43 27.99
CA LYS A 462 3.62 -2.58 28.44
C LYS A 462 4.08 -1.68 27.30
N VAL A 463 4.16 -0.38 27.54
CA VAL A 463 4.49 0.62 26.54
C VAL A 463 5.56 1.60 27.03
N SER A 464 6.38 2.09 26.12
CA SER A 464 7.32 3.20 26.29
C SER A 464 7.76 3.69 24.92
N VAL A 465 8.28 4.91 24.82
CA VAL A 465 8.85 5.48 23.60
C VAL A 465 9.89 4.53 22.99
N LYS A 466 10.83 4.02 23.78
CA LYS A 466 11.85 3.07 23.32
C LYS A 466 11.26 1.77 22.75
N ARG A 467 10.14 1.29 23.31
CA ARG A 467 9.50 0.07 22.84
C ARG A 467 8.82 0.28 21.47
N ILE A 468 8.17 1.45 21.30
CA ILE A 468 7.59 1.83 20.00
C ILE A 468 8.69 1.96 18.96
N GLN A 469 9.78 2.67 19.24
CA GLN A 469 10.91 2.83 18.34
C GLN A 469 11.55 1.47 17.96
N LYS A 470 11.70 0.56 18.95
CA LYS A 470 12.21 -0.80 18.68
C LYS A 470 11.27 -1.61 17.78
N LEU A 471 9.95 -1.48 17.96
CA LEU A 471 8.96 -2.13 17.12
C LEU A 471 9.01 -1.61 15.68
N LEU A 472 9.23 -0.32 15.48
CA LEU A 472 9.32 0.28 14.15
C LEU A 472 10.62 -0.10 13.40
N ALA A 473 11.69 -0.44 14.13
CA ALA A 473 12.97 -0.87 13.59
C ALA A 473 13.03 -2.38 13.28
N SER A 474 12.01 -3.17 13.66
CA SER A 474 11.90 -4.60 13.34
C SER A 474 11.25 -4.82 11.97
#